data_e076e7aa4445f86c8e02c7f40d2162c4
#
_entry.id   e076e7aa4445f86c8e02c7f40d2162c4
#
_cell.length_a   1.000
_cell.length_b   1.000
_cell.length_c   1.000
_cell.angle_alpha   90.00
_cell.angle_beta   90.00
_cell.angle_gamma   90.00
#
_symmetry.space_group_name_H-M   'P 1'
#
loop_
_entity.id
_entity.type
_entity.pdbx_description
1 polymer ?
#
loop_
_entity_poly.entity_id
_entity_poly.type
_entity_poly.pdbx_seq_one_letter_code
_entity_poly.pdbx_strand_id
1 'polypeptide(L)'
;MPGALEIPAAIAMASIGDRHFDGYVALGCVIRGETSHYDTVCNESARGLMDLSLADGLAIGNGILTVENEDQAWVRADAARKDKGGAAARAALAMAALKQEFCG
;
A
#
# COMPACT_ATOMS: atom_id res chain seq x y z
N MET A 1 -12.58 -0.27 5.72
CA MET A 1 -11.65 -0.58 6.83
C MET A 1 -11.27 0.70 7.57
N PRO A 2 -10.94 0.62 8.85
CA PRO A 2 -10.82 1.81 9.68
C PRO A 2 -9.67 2.75 9.34
N GLY A 3 -8.51 2.23 8.92
CA GLY A 3 -7.38 3.09 8.63
C GLY A 3 -6.22 2.36 7.98
N ALA A 4 -5.11 3.08 7.76
CA ALA A 4 -3.93 2.55 7.07
C ALA A 4 -3.30 1.37 7.82
N LEU A 5 -3.38 1.36 9.15
CA LEU A 5 -2.80 0.30 9.97
C LEU A 5 -3.45 -1.06 9.71
N GLU A 6 -4.71 -1.08 9.26
CA GLU A 6 -5.47 -2.29 9.00
C GLU A 6 -5.35 -2.80 7.56
N ILE A 7 -4.69 -2.04 6.68
CA ILE A 7 -4.55 -2.43 5.27
C ILE A 7 -3.79 -3.74 5.10
N PRO A 8 -2.63 -3.96 5.77
CA PRO A 8 -1.93 -5.24 5.62
C PRO A 8 -2.78 -6.44 5.98
N ALA A 9 -3.55 -6.36 7.07
CA ALA A 9 -4.43 -7.45 7.48
C ALA A 9 -5.54 -7.69 6.45
N ALA A 10 -6.10 -6.63 5.88
CA ALA A 10 -7.12 -6.76 4.85
C ALA A 10 -6.58 -7.47 3.61
N ILE A 11 -5.36 -7.16 3.19
CA ILE A 11 -4.71 -7.84 2.06
C ILE A 11 -4.45 -9.30 2.42
N ALA A 12 -3.97 -9.58 3.62
CA ALA A 12 -3.74 -10.96 4.06
C ALA A 12 -5.03 -11.77 4.00
N MET A 13 -6.13 -11.22 4.49
CA MET A 13 -7.44 -11.88 4.43
C MET A 13 -7.90 -12.12 3.00
N ALA A 14 -7.73 -11.12 2.13
CA ALA A 14 -8.10 -11.25 0.72
C ALA A 14 -7.29 -12.34 0.03
N SER A 15 -6.01 -12.48 0.39
CA SER A 15 -5.11 -13.44 -0.26
C SER A 15 -5.43 -14.90 0.08
N ILE A 16 -6.05 -15.13 1.24
CA ILE A 16 -6.43 -16.49 1.66
C ILE A 16 -7.90 -16.81 1.42
N GLY A 17 -8.66 -15.86 0.90
CA GLY A 17 -10.07 -16.06 0.58
C GLY A 17 -10.27 -16.83 -0.73
N ASP A 18 -11.54 -17.03 -1.08
CA ASP A 18 -11.92 -17.84 -2.26
C ASP A 18 -11.61 -17.14 -3.59
N ARG A 19 -11.59 -15.81 -3.60
CA ARG A 19 -11.29 -15.05 -4.82
C ARG A 19 -9.80 -15.00 -5.06
N HIS A 20 -9.40 -15.19 -6.31
CA HIS A 20 -8.02 -15.01 -6.71
C HIS A 20 -7.76 -13.57 -7.15
N PHE A 21 -6.72 -12.97 -6.62
CA PHE A 21 -6.24 -11.65 -7.05
C PHE A 21 -4.78 -11.75 -7.48
N ASP A 22 -4.46 -11.16 -8.62
CA ASP A 22 -3.09 -11.16 -9.14
C ASP A 22 -2.20 -10.13 -8.47
N GLY A 23 -2.79 -9.09 -7.90
CA GLY A 23 -2.05 -8.04 -7.22
C GLY A 23 -2.97 -7.19 -6.35
N TYR A 24 -2.35 -6.32 -5.57
CA TYR A 24 -3.03 -5.47 -4.61
C TYR A 24 -2.46 -4.06 -4.65
N VAL A 25 -3.31 -3.07 -4.49
CA VAL A 25 -2.89 -1.68 -4.35
C VAL A 25 -3.39 -1.17 -3.02
N ALA A 26 -2.45 -0.80 -2.15
CA ALA A 26 -2.77 -0.25 -0.84
C ALA A 26 -2.82 1.27 -0.95
N LEU A 27 -4.00 1.85 -0.72
CA LEU A 27 -4.20 3.30 -0.80
C LEU A 27 -4.63 3.82 0.56
N GLY A 28 -4.01 4.89 1.00
CA GLY A 28 -4.33 5.53 2.26
C GLY A 28 -3.59 6.84 2.40
N CYS A 29 -3.89 7.55 3.48
CA CYS A 29 -3.24 8.81 3.76
C CYS A 29 -3.07 8.96 5.27
N VAL A 30 -1.84 9.17 5.72
CA VAL A 30 -1.52 9.40 7.12
C VAL A 30 -0.91 10.78 7.23
N ILE A 31 -1.58 11.67 7.96
CA ILE A 31 -1.14 13.04 8.17
C ILE A 31 -0.59 13.14 9.59
N ARG A 32 0.58 13.77 9.75
CA ARG A 32 1.22 13.92 11.05
C ARG A 32 0.32 14.69 12.02
N GLY A 33 0.12 14.11 13.21
CA GLY A 33 -0.57 14.75 14.31
C GLY A 33 0.39 15.16 15.42
N GLU A 34 -0.15 15.42 16.61
CA GLU A 34 0.63 15.88 17.75
C GLU A 34 1.36 14.78 18.50
N THR A 35 1.02 13.52 18.22
CA THR A 35 1.57 12.37 18.96
C THR A 35 2.45 11.50 18.07
N SER A 36 3.17 10.56 18.69
CA SER A 36 3.99 9.57 17.98
C SER A 36 3.14 8.51 17.24
N HIS A 37 1.83 8.56 17.35
CA HIS A 37 0.94 7.62 16.65
C HIS A 37 1.17 7.63 15.13
N TYR A 38 1.46 8.80 14.55
CA TYR A 38 1.81 8.93 13.14
C TYR A 38 2.97 8.00 12.76
N ASP A 39 4.04 8.02 13.57
CA ASP A 39 5.22 7.19 13.27
C ASP A 39 4.88 5.71 13.34
N THR A 40 4.07 5.30 14.32
CA THR A 40 3.61 3.92 14.45
C THR A 40 2.82 3.48 13.23
N VAL A 41 1.85 4.29 12.79
CA VAL A 41 1.02 3.95 11.64
C VAL A 41 1.85 3.85 10.37
N CYS A 42 2.74 4.82 10.14
CA CYS A 42 3.61 4.83 8.95
C CYS A 42 4.52 3.60 8.92
N ASN A 43 5.22 3.34 10.02
CA ASN A 43 6.21 2.28 10.07
C ASN A 43 5.56 0.89 10.03
N GLU A 44 4.49 0.68 10.80
CA GLU A 44 3.87 -0.63 10.88
C GLU A 44 3.04 -0.98 9.65
N SER A 45 2.38 0.00 9.01
CA SER A 45 1.68 -0.28 7.76
C SER A 45 2.67 -0.64 6.64
N ALA A 46 3.77 0.10 6.53
CA ALA A 46 4.81 -0.19 5.54
C ALA A 46 5.47 -1.54 5.80
N ARG A 47 5.80 -1.83 7.05
CA ARG A 47 6.40 -3.10 7.43
C ARG A 47 5.46 -4.27 7.16
N GLY A 48 4.17 -4.12 7.48
CA GLY A 48 3.18 -5.16 7.23
C GLY A 48 3.05 -5.49 5.74
N LEU A 49 3.02 -4.47 4.88
CA LEU A 49 2.96 -4.67 3.43
C LEU A 49 4.23 -5.36 2.91
N MET A 50 5.39 -4.93 3.41
CA MET A 50 6.66 -5.54 3.02
C MET A 50 6.74 -7.00 3.46
N ASP A 51 6.31 -7.31 4.69
CA ASP A 51 6.28 -8.68 5.20
C ASP A 51 5.42 -9.59 4.32
N LEU A 52 4.24 -9.12 3.92
CA LEU A 52 3.36 -9.88 3.03
C LEU A 52 4.00 -10.11 1.66
N SER A 53 4.64 -9.08 1.11
CA SER A 53 5.31 -9.20 -0.18
C SER A 53 6.43 -10.23 -0.15
N LEU A 54 7.22 -10.24 0.92
CA LEU A 54 8.38 -11.13 1.03
C LEU A 54 7.99 -12.53 1.46
N ALA A 55 7.10 -12.66 2.46
CA ALA A 55 6.74 -13.97 3.00
C ALA A 55 5.80 -14.75 2.09
N ASP A 56 4.81 -14.08 1.52
CA ASP A 56 3.76 -14.72 0.75
C ASP A 56 3.89 -14.50 -0.76
N GLY A 57 4.86 -13.71 -1.18
CA GLY A 57 5.08 -13.43 -2.61
C GLY A 57 3.95 -12.65 -3.24
N LEU A 58 3.30 -11.76 -2.50
CA LEU A 58 2.18 -10.99 -3.03
C LEU A 58 2.68 -9.77 -3.80
N ALA A 59 2.04 -9.49 -4.93
CA ALA A 59 2.32 -8.31 -5.75
C ALA A 59 1.57 -7.12 -5.14
N ILE A 60 2.27 -6.26 -4.42
CA ILE A 60 1.65 -5.14 -3.71
C ILE A 60 2.28 -3.83 -4.14
N GLY A 61 1.44 -2.87 -4.53
CA GLY A 61 1.85 -1.48 -4.70
C GLY A 61 1.46 -0.67 -3.47
N ASN A 62 2.42 0.03 -2.87
CA ASN A 62 2.18 0.83 -1.67
C ASN A 62 1.92 2.29 -2.06
N GLY A 63 0.66 2.69 -1.96
CA GLY A 63 0.20 4.06 -2.18
C GLY A 63 -0.30 4.73 -0.91
N ILE A 64 0.18 4.29 0.26
CA ILE A 64 -0.15 4.93 1.53
C ILE A 64 0.71 6.20 1.65
N LEU A 65 0.06 7.35 1.57
CA LEU A 65 0.73 8.63 1.71
C LEU A 65 1.05 8.91 3.17
N THR A 66 2.28 9.34 3.44
CA THR A 66 2.73 9.69 4.79
C THR A 66 3.24 11.12 4.73
N VAL A 67 2.44 12.07 5.20
CA VAL A 67 2.67 13.49 4.97
C VAL A 67 2.57 14.30 6.25
N GLU A 68 3.13 15.51 6.22
CA GLU A 68 3.11 16.42 7.36
C GLU A 68 1.81 17.21 7.45
N ASN A 69 1.17 17.50 6.31
CA ASN A 69 -0.04 18.32 6.25
C ASN A 69 -0.90 17.95 5.05
N GLU A 70 -2.10 18.54 5.00
CA GLU A 70 -3.07 18.27 3.96
C GLU A 70 -2.60 18.71 2.57
N ASP A 71 -1.90 19.82 2.48
CA ASP A 71 -1.40 20.31 1.19
C ASP A 71 -0.43 19.31 0.57
N GLN A 72 0.45 18.70 1.37
CA GLN A 72 1.34 17.65 0.90
C GLN A 72 0.56 16.43 0.43
N ALA A 73 -0.55 16.09 1.11
CA ALA A 73 -1.40 14.99 0.72
C ALA A 73 -1.99 15.21 -0.67
N TRP A 74 -2.55 16.40 -0.90
CA TRP A 74 -3.14 16.73 -2.20
C TRP A 74 -2.13 16.71 -3.34
N VAL A 75 -0.94 17.27 -3.13
CA VAL A 75 0.13 17.27 -4.13
C VAL A 75 0.48 15.84 -4.55
N ARG A 76 0.55 14.93 -3.60
CA ARG A 76 0.93 13.54 -3.88
C ARG A 76 -0.22 12.71 -4.44
N ALA A 77 -1.44 13.00 -4.03
CA ALA A 77 -2.62 12.25 -4.48
C ALA A 77 -3.09 12.65 -5.87
N ASP A 78 -2.92 13.93 -6.24
CA ASP A 78 -3.42 14.47 -7.50
C ASP A 78 -2.73 13.81 -8.69
N ALA A 79 -3.52 13.19 -9.57
CA ALA A 79 -3.00 12.53 -10.77
C ALA A 79 -2.27 13.48 -11.71
N ALA A 80 -2.62 14.78 -11.69
CA ALA A 80 -1.96 15.80 -12.49
C ALA A 80 -0.63 16.28 -11.89
N ARG A 81 -0.29 15.83 -10.69
CA ARG A 81 0.93 16.21 -9.98
C ARG A 81 1.82 14.98 -9.75
N LYS A 82 1.95 14.52 -8.51
CA LYS A 82 2.83 13.38 -8.19
C LYS A 82 2.20 12.01 -8.46
N ASP A 83 0.88 11.92 -8.50
CA ASP A 83 0.14 10.70 -8.82
C ASP A 83 0.68 9.45 -8.12
N LYS A 84 0.81 9.51 -6.80
CA LYS A 84 1.36 8.39 -6.03
C LYS A 84 0.47 7.15 -6.08
N GLY A 85 -0.85 7.32 -6.17
CA GLY A 85 -1.77 6.21 -6.37
C GLY A 85 -1.55 5.50 -7.70
N GLY A 86 -1.36 6.26 -8.77
CA GLY A 86 -1.04 5.71 -10.07
C GLY A 86 0.30 4.98 -10.06
N ALA A 87 1.31 5.55 -9.40
CA ALA A 87 2.60 4.89 -9.25
C ALA A 87 2.48 3.57 -8.51
N ALA A 88 1.67 3.52 -7.44
CA ALA A 88 1.44 2.30 -6.68
C ALA A 88 0.73 1.23 -7.54
N ALA A 89 -0.26 1.65 -8.34
CA ALA A 89 -0.94 0.73 -9.24
C ALA A 89 0.01 0.14 -10.28
N ARG A 90 0.87 0.98 -10.87
CA ARG A 90 1.89 0.51 -11.83
C ARG A 90 2.88 -0.44 -11.18
N ALA A 91 3.28 -0.17 -9.93
CA ALA A 91 4.17 -1.06 -9.19
C ALA A 91 3.51 -2.42 -8.96
N ALA A 92 2.24 -2.46 -8.56
CA ALA A 92 1.51 -3.70 -8.36
C ALA A 92 1.41 -4.50 -9.67
N LEU A 93 1.11 -3.83 -10.78
CA LEU A 93 1.03 -4.49 -12.08
C LEU A 93 2.39 -5.04 -12.52
N ALA A 94 3.46 -4.29 -12.30
CA ALA A 94 4.81 -4.75 -12.63
C ALA A 94 5.19 -5.98 -11.81
N MET A 95 4.88 -5.98 -10.52
CA MET A 95 5.17 -7.11 -9.65
C MET A 95 4.30 -8.32 -9.96
N ALA A 96 3.04 -8.10 -10.35
CA ALA A 96 2.16 -9.19 -10.78
C ALA A 96 2.70 -9.85 -12.05
N ALA A 97 3.16 -9.05 -13.01
CA ALA A 97 3.77 -9.55 -14.23
C ALA A 97 5.05 -10.35 -13.94
N LEU A 98 5.89 -9.83 -13.02
CA LEU A 98 7.13 -10.51 -12.64
C LEU A 98 6.84 -11.84 -11.95
N LYS A 99 5.84 -11.87 -11.08
CA LYS A 99 5.42 -13.10 -10.42
C LYS A 99 4.93 -14.13 -11.43
N GLN A 100 4.17 -13.71 -12.43
CA GLN A 100 3.70 -14.59 -13.49
C GLN A 100 4.87 -15.17 -14.26
N GLU A 101 5.88 -14.36 -14.55
CA GLU A 101 7.08 -14.80 -15.27
C GLU A 101 7.87 -15.86 -14.48
N PHE A 102 8.06 -15.65 -13.18
CA PHE A 102 8.88 -16.53 -12.35
C PHE A 102 8.14 -17.73 -11.77
N CYS A 103 6.84 -17.57 -11.47
CA CYS A 103 6.08 -18.58 -10.73
C CYS A 103 4.91 -19.17 -11.53
N GLY A 104 4.60 -18.55 -12.64
CA GLY A 104 3.52 -18.97 -13.49
C GLY A 104 3.94 -19.98 -14.51
#